data_8b37ee92d58d5915b04ca09941268004
#
_entry.id   8b37ee92d58d5915b04ca09941268004
#
_cell.length_a   1.000
_cell.length_b   1.000
_cell.length_c   1.000
_cell.angle_alpha   90.00
_cell.angle_beta   90.00
_cell.angle_gamma   90.00
#
_symmetry.space_group_name_H-M   'P 1'
#
loop_
_entity.id
_entity.type
_entity.pdbx_description
1 polymer ?
#
loop_
_entity_poly.entity_id
_entity_poly.type
_entity_poly.pdbx_seq_one_letter_code
_entity_poly.pdbx_strand_id
1 'polypeptide(L)'
;ECTMTEQDFISHWVGTPWLERGNSRQGIDCWALVVRYYKDVLGIELCNDYDANFLQGYLQEVQHWKPATAKQGVAFMCFDKLTHEPCHVGVVVGNGKFILHCKNNTAHGATRCDRLAAMLKLYPDMQFYEYIG
;
A
#
# COMPACT_ATOMS: atom_id res chain seq x y z
N GLU A 1 -9.33 -12.89 11.07
CA GLU A 1 -10.70 -12.46 10.80
C GLU A 1 -10.79 -10.96 10.63
N CYS A 2 -11.78 -10.50 9.87
CA CYS A 2 -11.98 -9.09 9.62
C CYS A 2 -12.52 -8.40 10.85
N THR A 3 -11.96 -7.23 11.18
CA THR A 3 -12.41 -6.45 12.35
C THR A 3 -12.97 -5.09 11.94
N MET A 4 -12.76 -4.67 10.69
CA MET A 4 -13.20 -3.35 10.20
C MET A 4 -13.76 -3.45 8.80
N THR A 5 -14.71 -2.56 8.48
CA THR A 5 -15.07 -2.34 7.08
C THR A 5 -13.97 -1.50 6.43
N GLU A 6 -13.91 -1.52 5.11
CA GLU A 6 -12.96 -0.67 4.39
C GLU A 6 -13.18 0.80 4.72
N GLN A 7 -14.44 1.24 4.78
CA GLN A 7 -14.76 2.64 5.06
C GLN A 7 -14.25 3.05 6.45
N ASP A 8 -14.43 2.21 7.45
CA ASP A 8 -13.93 2.49 8.80
C ASP A 8 -12.41 2.53 8.82
N PHE A 9 -11.77 1.63 8.07
CA PHE A 9 -10.32 1.60 7.97
C PHE A 9 -9.78 2.89 7.37
N ILE A 10 -10.37 3.33 6.25
CA ILE A 10 -9.96 4.57 5.59
C ILE A 10 -10.12 5.75 6.54
N SER A 11 -11.27 5.85 7.21
CA SER A 11 -11.53 6.94 8.16
C SER A 11 -10.55 6.95 9.32
N HIS A 12 -10.15 5.78 9.76
CA HIS A 12 -9.21 5.65 10.88
C HIS A 12 -7.81 6.12 10.50
N TRP A 13 -7.34 5.78 9.30
CA TRP A 13 -5.93 5.97 8.94
C TRP A 13 -5.62 7.22 8.14
N VAL A 14 -6.57 7.77 7.36
CA VAL A 14 -6.32 8.97 6.56
C VAL A 14 -5.84 10.10 7.49
N GLY A 15 -4.76 10.77 7.08
CA GLY A 15 -4.14 11.84 7.85
C GLY A 15 -3.00 11.37 8.75
N THR A 16 -2.83 10.08 8.96
CA THR A 16 -1.70 9.56 9.75
C THR A 16 -0.40 9.91 9.03
N PRO A 17 0.58 10.54 9.73
CA PRO A 17 1.84 10.94 9.09
C PRO A 17 2.67 9.74 8.64
N TRP A 18 3.50 9.96 7.63
CA TRP A 18 4.49 8.97 7.24
C TRP A 18 5.61 8.92 8.27
N LEU A 19 5.99 7.72 8.68
CA LEU A 19 7.11 7.48 9.58
C LEU A 19 7.75 6.16 9.21
N GLU A 20 9.03 6.19 8.89
CA GLU A 20 9.75 4.97 8.52
C GLU A 20 9.61 3.92 9.61
N ARG A 21 9.16 2.72 9.22
CA ARG A 21 8.87 1.58 10.11
C ARG A 21 7.81 1.87 11.16
N GLY A 22 7.06 2.97 10.99
CA GLY A 22 5.95 3.29 11.87
C GLY A 22 4.79 2.34 11.64
N ASN A 23 4.01 2.09 12.69
CA ASN A 23 2.86 1.19 12.62
C ASN A 23 1.80 1.58 13.63
N SER A 24 1.51 2.88 13.73
CA SER A 24 0.52 3.41 14.64
C SER A 24 -0.03 4.73 14.10
N ARG A 25 -1.01 5.29 14.81
CA ARG A 25 -1.60 6.58 14.42
C ARG A 25 -0.63 7.75 14.56
N GLN A 26 0.47 7.59 15.29
CA GLN A 26 1.53 8.60 15.36
C GLN A 26 2.39 8.61 14.11
N GLY A 27 2.38 7.53 13.35
CA GLY A 27 3.11 7.44 12.10
C GLY A 27 3.10 6.03 11.57
N ILE A 28 3.00 5.89 10.24
CA ILE A 28 2.95 4.59 9.58
C ILE A 28 3.68 4.72 8.24
N ASP A 29 4.30 3.64 7.75
CA ASP A 29 4.89 3.66 6.42
C ASP A 29 3.98 2.96 5.41
N CYS A 30 4.38 2.96 4.14
CA CYS A 30 3.51 2.47 3.07
C CYS A 30 3.24 0.97 3.18
N TRP A 31 4.25 0.16 3.50
CA TRP A 31 4.05 -1.29 3.61
C TRP A 31 3.23 -1.65 4.85
N ALA A 32 3.51 -0.99 5.98
CA ALA A 32 2.75 -1.26 7.20
C ALA A 32 1.26 -0.97 7.01
N LEU A 33 0.92 0.06 6.23
CA LEU A 33 -0.47 0.37 5.93
C LEU A 33 -1.13 -0.78 5.15
N VAL A 34 -0.45 -1.35 4.18
CA VAL A 34 -0.94 -2.51 3.42
C VAL A 34 -1.14 -3.70 4.35
N VAL A 35 -0.18 -3.98 5.21
CA VAL A 35 -0.28 -5.09 6.18
C VAL A 35 -1.49 -4.91 7.07
N ARG A 36 -1.71 -3.69 7.57
CA ARG A 36 -2.87 -3.38 8.40
C ARG A 36 -4.19 -3.56 7.65
N TYR A 37 -4.25 -3.07 6.41
CA TYR A 37 -5.46 -3.21 5.60
C TYR A 37 -5.81 -4.69 5.39
N TYR A 38 -4.83 -5.48 5.01
CA TYR A 38 -5.07 -6.90 4.76
C TYR A 38 -5.54 -7.62 6.02
N LYS A 39 -4.94 -7.29 7.16
CA LYS A 39 -5.34 -7.90 8.42
C LYS A 39 -6.72 -7.46 8.87
N ASP A 40 -6.96 -6.15 8.91
CA ASP A 40 -8.17 -5.61 9.54
C ASP A 40 -9.39 -5.66 8.62
N VAL A 41 -9.20 -5.54 7.31
CA VAL A 41 -10.33 -5.50 6.36
C VAL A 41 -10.52 -6.85 5.69
N LEU A 42 -9.43 -7.53 5.30
CA LEU A 42 -9.53 -8.78 4.56
C LEU A 42 -9.30 -10.03 5.40
N GLY A 43 -8.82 -9.89 6.63
CA GLY A 43 -8.55 -11.03 7.50
C GLY A 43 -7.34 -11.86 7.08
N ILE A 44 -6.38 -11.25 6.39
CA ILE A 44 -5.19 -11.92 5.86
C ILE A 44 -3.95 -11.41 6.57
N GLU A 45 -3.16 -12.31 7.14
CA GLU A 45 -1.89 -11.95 7.79
C GLU A 45 -0.77 -11.92 6.75
N LEU A 46 -0.19 -10.73 6.56
CA LEU A 46 1.00 -10.57 5.72
C LEU A 46 2.23 -10.43 6.60
N CYS A 47 3.39 -10.80 6.05
CA CYS A 47 4.65 -10.56 6.75
C CYS A 47 5.01 -9.08 6.65
N ASN A 48 5.40 -8.46 7.77
CA ASN A 48 5.95 -7.10 7.74
C ASN A 48 7.25 -6.99 8.52
N ASP A 49 7.89 -8.12 8.73
CA ASP A 49 9.11 -8.20 9.53
C ASP A 49 10.34 -8.29 8.62
N TYR A 50 10.47 -7.28 7.75
CA TYR A 50 11.61 -7.20 6.83
C TYR A 50 12.61 -6.18 7.34
N ASP A 51 13.82 -6.63 7.67
CA ASP A 51 14.92 -5.74 8.05
C ASP A 51 15.58 -5.10 6.83
N ALA A 52 15.31 -5.65 5.65
CA ALA A 52 15.94 -5.20 4.42
C ALA A 52 15.32 -3.89 3.93
N ASN A 53 16.00 -3.25 2.98
CA ASN A 53 15.46 -2.07 2.35
C ASN A 53 14.21 -2.43 1.51
N PHE A 54 13.55 -1.41 0.98
CA PHE A 54 12.28 -1.59 0.28
C PHE A 54 12.40 -2.58 -0.90
N LEU A 55 13.46 -2.46 -1.69
CA LEU A 55 13.68 -3.36 -2.84
C LEU A 55 13.80 -4.80 -2.40
N GLN A 56 14.61 -5.08 -1.36
CA GLN A 56 14.80 -6.44 -0.89
C GLN A 56 13.53 -7.01 -0.28
N GLY A 57 12.79 -6.20 0.44
CA GLY A 57 11.49 -6.61 0.97
C GLY A 57 10.53 -6.99 -0.15
N TYR A 58 10.49 -6.18 -1.22
CA TYR A 58 9.67 -6.47 -2.37
C TYR A 58 10.05 -7.81 -3.01
N LEU A 59 11.35 -8.06 -3.21
CA LEU A 59 11.81 -9.29 -3.84
C LEU A 59 11.46 -10.54 -3.02
N GLN A 60 11.43 -10.41 -1.70
CA GLN A 60 11.01 -11.52 -0.85
C GLN A 60 9.49 -11.70 -0.86
N GLU A 61 8.76 -10.60 -0.86
CA GLU A 61 7.31 -10.64 -0.75
C GLU A 61 6.62 -11.03 -2.06
N VAL A 62 7.16 -10.61 -3.20
CA VAL A 62 6.47 -10.72 -4.49
C VAL A 62 6.14 -12.16 -4.89
N GLN A 63 6.89 -13.14 -4.37
CA GLN A 63 6.61 -14.56 -4.63
C GLN A 63 5.27 -15.01 -4.07
N HIS A 64 4.69 -14.25 -3.15
CA HIS A 64 3.37 -14.55 -2.55
C HIS A 64 2.24 -13.86 -3.29
N TRP A 65 2.52 -13.22 -4.41
CA TRP A 65 1.57 -12.42 -5.16
C TRP A 65 1.64 -12.78 -6.64
N LYS A 66 0.56 -12.51 -7.36
CA LYS A 66 0.53 -12.67 -8.82
C LYS A 66 0.06 -11.35 -9.46
N PRO A 67 0.46 -11.08 -10.71
CA PRO A 67 -0.06 -9.89 -11.41
C PRO A 67 -1.58 -9.93 -11.52
N ALA A 68 -2.19 -8.76 -11.41
CA ALA A 68 -3.64 -8.61 -11.44
C ALA A 68 -4.01 -7.31 -12.14
N THR A 69 -5.29 -7.12 -12.37
CA THR A 69 -5.82 -5.85 -12.83
C THR A 69 -6.20 -5.00 -11.62
N ALA A 70 -6.38 -3.69 -11.84
CA ALA A 70 -6.80 -2.79 -10.79
C ALA A 70 -8.23 -3.10 -10.38
N LYS A 71 -8.39 -3.67 -9.20
CA LYS A 71 -9.70 -3.99 -8.63
C LYS A 71 -9.64 -3.86 -7.12
N GLN A 72 -10.80 -3.84 -6.50
CA GLN A 72 -10.94 -3.70 -5.06
C GLN A 72 -10.05 -4.70 -4.32
N GLY A 73 -9.24 -4.20 -3.39
CA GLY A 73 -8.46 -5.03 -2.49
C GLY A 73 -7.11 -5.51 -3.00
N VAL A 74 -6.76 -5.26 -4.27
CA VAL A 74 -5.44 -5.63 -4.76
C VAL A 74 -4.41 -4.60 -4.30
N ALA A 75 -3.17 -5.02 -4.15
CA ALA A 75 -2.07 -4.11 -3.87
C ALA A 75 -1.57 -3.48 -5.17
N PHE A 76 -1.02 -2.27 -5.08
CA PHE A 76 -0.32 -1.66 -6.21
C PHE A 76 1.11 -1.37 -5.83
N MET A 77 1.97 -1.34 -6.85
CA MET A 77 3.38 -1.01 -6.70
C MET A 77 3.75 0.05 -7.71
N CYS A 78 4.38 1.13 -7.25
CA CYS A 78 4.95 2.16 -8.10
C CYS A 78 6.44 1.92 -8.27
N PHE A 79 6.96 2.27 -9.44
CA PHE A 79 8.38 2.08 -9.76
C PHE A 79 9.02 3.43 -10.04
N ASP A 80 10.26 3.59 -9.58
CA ASP A 80 11.02 4.81 -9.80
C ASP A 80 11.26 5.01 -11.29
N LYS A 81 11.08 6.22 -11.78
CA LYS A 81 11.17 6.51 -13.21
C LYS A 81 12.58 6.37 -13.76
N LEU A 82 13.59 6.55 -12.93
CA LEU A 82 14.98 6.49 -13.36
C LEU A 82 15.58 5.10 -13.17
N THR A 83 15.36 4.49 -12.02
CA THR A 83 15.98 3.21 -11.68
C THR A 83 15.11 2.02 -12.02
N HIS A 84 13.80 2.22 -12.19
CA HIS A 84 12.80 1.17 -12.40
C HIS A 84 12.67 0.22 -11.21
N GLU A 85 13.19 0.63 -10.05
CA GLU A 85 13.04 -0.14 -8.82
C GLU A 85 11.73 0.19 -8.12
N PRO A 86 11.14 -0.78 -7.39
CA PRO A 86 9.93 -0.51 -6.64
C PRO A 86 10.18 0.57 -5.58
N CYS A 87 9.30 1.55 -5.49
CA CYS A 87 9.52 2.68 -4.61
C CYS A 87 8.34 3.02 -3.71
N HIS A 88 7.14 2.48 -3.99
CA HIS A 88 5.96 2.84 -3.23
C HIS A 88 4.88 1.78 -3.41
N VAL A 89 4.12 1.52 -2.35
CA VAL A 89 3.08 0.49 -2.35
C VAL A 89 1.84 1.02 -1.64
N GLY A 90 0.69 0.47 -2.00
CA GLY A 90 -0.57 0.76 -1.34
C GLY A 90 -1.62 -0.24 -1.76
N VAL A 91 -2.89 0.11 -1.55
CA VAL A 91 -4.00 -0.80 -1.83
C VAL A 91 -5.09 -0.09 -2.62
N VAL A 92 -5.71 -0.82 -3.55
CA VAL A 92 -6.82 -0.31 -4.35
C VAL A 92 -8.11 -0.46 -3.56
N VAL A 93 -8.86 0.62 -3.43
CA VAL A 93 -10.07 0.69 -2.62
C VAL A 93 -11.20 1.35 -3.44
N GLY A 94 -12.38 1.47 -2.84
CA GLY A 94 -13.50 2.20 -3.44
C GLY A 94 -13.95 1.62 -4.76
N ASN A 95 -14.18 0.31 -4.82
CA ASN A 95 -14.62 -0.39 -6.02
C ASN A 95 -13.64 -0.27 -7.19
N GLY A 96 -12.35 -0.15 -6.87
CA GLY A 96 -11.30 -0.08 -7.87
C GLY A 96 -11.00 1.31 -8.40
N LYS A 97 -11.62 2.35 -7.84
CA LYS A 97 -11.49 3.73 -8.35
C LYS A 97 -10.53 4.59 -7.56
N PHE A 98 -10.15 4.16 -6.36
CA PHE A 98 -9.30 4.95 -5.47
C PHE A 98 -8.15 4.09 -5.00
N ILE A 99 -7.11 4.75 -4.48
CA ILE A 99 -6.00 4.06 -3.82
C ILE A 99 -5.84 4.65 -2.42
N LEU A 100 -5.47 3.77 -1.49
CA LEU A 100 -5.13 4.15 -0.13
C LEU A 100 -3.65 3.90 0.05
N HIS A 101 -2.90 4.92 0.43
CA HIS A 101 -1.45 4.82 0.55
C HIS A 101 -0.90 5.85 1.53
N CYS A 102 0.30 5.59 2.04
CA CYS A 102 1.00 6.54 2.89
C CYS A 102 2.25 7.01 2.17
N LYS A 103 2.20 8.21 1.61
CA LYS A 103 3.30 8.74 0.81
C LYS A 103 4.39 9.32 1.70
N ASN A 104 5.62 8.99 1.36
CA ASN A 104 6.79 9.64 1.89
C ASN A 104 7.15 10.79 0.96
N ASN A 105 6.66 11.98 1.24
CA ASN A 105 7.16 13.15 0.54
C ASN A 105 7.50 14.19 1.59
N THR A 106 8.70 14.19 1.92
CA THR A 106 9.48 15.11 2.75
C THR A 106 8.72 15.88 3.84
N ALA A 107 7.99 16.93 3.48
CA ALA A 107 7.44 17.83 4.50
C ALA A 107 6.06 17.43 4.99
N HIS A 108 5.27 16.74 4.15
CA HIS A 108 3.86 16.49 4.42
C HIS A 108 3.40 15.09 4.06
N GLY A 109 4.32 14.13 4.15
CA GLY A 109 3.96 12.74 3.89
C GLY A 109 2.89 12.26 4.85
N ALA A 110 1.81 11.70 4.32
CA ALA A 110 0.71 11.24 5.11
C ALA A 110 -0.11 10.19 4.37
N THR A 111 -0.94 9.50 5.12
CA THR A 111 -1.90 8.54 4.57
C THR A 111 -3.01 9.29 3.86
N ARG A 112 -3.27 8.91 2.62
CA ARG A 112 -4.23 9.57 1.75
C ARG A 112 -5.04 8.56 0.95
N CYS A 113 -6.23 8.99 0.57
CA CYS A 113 -7.06 8.28 -0.38
C CYS A 113 -7.13 9.14 -1.65
N ASP A 114 -6.49 8.69 -2.71
CA ASP A 114 -6.40 9.43 -3.97
C ASP A 114 -7.10 8.67 -5.09
N ARG A 115 -7.43 9.38 -6.18
CA ARG A 115 -8.02 8.73 -7.35
C ARG A 115 -6.98 7.91 -8.09
N LEU A 116 -7.31 6.67 -8.41
CA LEU A 116 -6.42 5.80 -9.17
C LEU A 116 -6.01 6.43 -10.49
N ALA A 117 -6.95 7.03 -11.22
CA ALA A 117 -6.66 7.65 -12.52
C ALA A 117 -5.61 8.75 -12.41
N ALA A 118 -5.63 9.53 -11.33
CA ALA A 118 -4.63 10.58 -11.11
C ALA A 118 -3.25 9.98 -10.84
N MET A 119 -3.20 8.91 -10.06
CA MET A 119 -1.92 8.24 -9.75
C MET A 119 -1.32 7.59 -10.99
N LEU A 120 -2.15 7.03 -11.87
CA LEU A 120 -1.66 6.42 -13.10
C LEU A 120 -1.00 7.43 -14.03
N LYS A 121 -1.40 8.71 -13.97
CA LYS A 121 -0.72 9.76 -14.72
C LYS A 121 0.67 10.05 -14.18
N LEU A 122 0.84 9.95 -12.85
CA LEU A 122 2.13 10.16 -12.22
C LEU A 122 3.03 8.94 -12.33
N TYR A 123 2.45 7.75 -12.28
CA TYR A 123 3.19 6.47 -12.31
C TYR A 123 2.56 5.55 -13.35
N PRO A 124 2.82 5.80 -14.66
CA PRO A 124 2.21 4.98 -15.72
C PRO A 124 2.64 3.52 -15.68
N ASP A 125 3.76 3.21 -15.02
CA ASP A 125 4.27 1.84 -14.88
C ASP A 125 3.73 1.11 -13.65
N MET A 126 2.75 1.70 -12.97
CA MET A 126 2.16 1.08 -11.77
C MET A 126 1.67 -0.33 -12.09
N GLN A 127 2.01 -1.28 -11.23
CA GLN A 127 1.60 -2.67 -11.35
C GLN A 127 0.65 -3.03 -10.21
N PHE A 128 -0.24 -3.99 -10.48
CA PHE A 128 -1.20 -4.45 -9.49
C PHE A 128 -0.96 -5.92 -9.19
N TYR A 129 -1.18 -6.31 -7.93
CA TYR A 129 -0.86 -7.66 -7.46
C TYR A 129 -1.97 -8.18 -6.56
N GLU A 130 -2.30 -9.45 -6.79
CA GLU A 130 -3.25 -10.18 -5.98
C GLU A 130 -2.50 -11.16 -5.09
N TYR A 131 -2.84 -11.21 -3.80
CA TYR A 131 -2.18 -12.09 -2.85
C TYR A 131 -2.63 -13.54 -3.10
N ILE A 132 -1.65 -14.46 -3.14
CA ILE A 132 -1.94 -15.88 -3.39
C ILE A 132 -1.46 -16.80 -2.24
N GLY A 133 -0.91 -16.22 -1.17
CA GLY A 133 -0.50 -17.01 0.01
C GLY A 133 0.98 -17.36 0.08
#